data_3ee485069fd3c2eed1e2587049cfece3
#
_entry.id   3ee485069fd3c2eed1e2587049cfece3
#
_cell.length_a   1.000
_cell.length_b   1.000
_cell.length_c   1.000
_cell.angle_alpha   90.00
_cell.angle_beta   90.00
_cell.angle_gamma   90.00
#
_symmetry.space_group_name_H-M   'P 1'
#
loop_
_entity.id
_entity.type
_entity.pdbx_description
1 polymer ?
#
loop_
_entity_poly.entity_id
_entity_poly.type
_entity_poly.pdbx_seq_one_letter_code
_entity_poly.pdbx_strand_id
1 'polypeptide(L)'
;VAGALSGVPLAFSWLTVLPVRGPSDINRTAGRRAIAAAPLTGIALGVFAVAILWGATSIGLNPYLAGIVTVGALALGTRGMHVDGLTDTVDGLGCYGPPERAREVMHSGGAGPFGVAALFIFLGLQAVSFGVLAAADSPTQWAGVVVAVAAGRVAVVFACRRGIPASSTTGFGALVADSQPWWAAAAWTAPLLAASVLVTDRWWLGPLVAAVALLISVVCVRHCVRRFGGLNGDVLGFALELTVTITAVGLTLGI
;
A
#
# COMPACT_ATOMS: atom_id res chain seq x y z
N VAL A 1 12.93 -13.48 19.68
CA VAL A 1 13.41 -13.18 18.33
C VAL A 1 12.83 -14.17 17.30
N ALA A 2 12.78 -15.49 17.59
CA ALA A 2 12.22 -16.50 16.69
C ALA A 2 10.74 -16.29 16.33
N GLY A 3 9.94 -15.69 17.21
CA GLY A 3 8.51 -15.43 16.97
C GLY A 3 8.20 -14.28 16.02
N ALA A 4 9.09 -13.30 15.85
CA ALA A 4 8.88 -12.17 14.95
C ALA A 4 9.19 -12.53 13.49
N LEU A 5 10.22 -13.35 13.27
CA LEU A 5 10.63 -13.78 11.92
C LEU A 5 9.63 -14.76 11.28
N SER A 6 8.81 -15.45 12.05
CA SER A 6 7.80 -16.38 11.53
C SER A 6 6.67 -15.71 10.73
N GLY A 7 6.50 -14.38 10.83
CA GLY A 7 5.54 -13.62 10.04
C GLY A 7 6.01 -13.27 8.64
N VAL A 8 7.32 -13.25 8.39
CA VAL A 8 7.89 -12.84 7.10
C VAL A 8 7.47 -13.76 5.95
N PRO A 9 7.62 -15.10 6.05
CA PRO A 9 7.19 -15.99 4.97
C PRO A 9 5.70 -15.83 4.65
N LEU A 10 4.85 -15.67 5.67
CA LEU A 10 3.42 -15.49 5.47
C LEU A 10 3.10 -14.13 4.82
N ALA A 11 3.81 -13.05 5.21
CA ALA A 11 3.66 -11.76 4.57
C ALA A 11 3.98 -11.83 3.07
N PHE A 12 5.10 -12.45 2.70
CA PHE A 12 5.46 -12.65 1.28
C PHE A 12 4.46 -13.55 0.55
N SER A 13 4.02 -14.66 1.16
CA SER A 13 3.04 -15.56 0.58
C SER A 13 1.69 -14.88 0.33
N TRP A 14 1.23 -14.03 1.25
CA TRP A 14 -0.05 -13.34 1.14
C TRP A 14 0.00 -12.13 0.20
N LEU A 15 1.06 -11.35 0.28
CA LEU A 15 1.12 -10.01 -0.30
C LEU A 15 1.91 -9.96 -1.62
N THR A 16 2.37 -11.11 -2.11
CA THR A 16 3.11 -11.20 -3.38
C THR A 16 2.75 -12.48 -4.15
N VAL A 17 3.15 -12.54 -5.41
CA VAL A 17 3.06 -13.77 -6.24
C VAL A 17 4.17 -14.78 -5.94
N LEU A 18 5.13 -14.44 -5.09
CA LEU A 18 6.27 -15.32 -4.82
C LEU A 18 5.80 -16.64 -4.17
N PRO A 19 6.32 -17.80 -4.61
CA PRO A 19 5.92 -19.10 -4.12
C PRO A 19 6.56 -19.42 -2.75
N VAL A 20 6.37 -18.52 -1.78
CA VAL A 20 6.87 -18.69 -0.42
C VAL A 20 5.86 -19.51 0.37
N ARG A 21 6.32 -20.59 1.01
CA ARG A 21 5.46 -21.42 1.87
C ARG A 21 5.26 -20.72 3.22
N GLY A 22 4.02 -20.35 3.52
CA GLY A 22 3.60 -19.89 4.83
C GLY A 22 3.40 -21.04 5.84
N PRO A 23 3.08 -20.74 7.10
CA PRO A 23 2.70 -21.74 8.10
C PRO A 23 1.40 -22.44 7.69
N SER A 24 1.25 -23.72 8.08
CA SER A 24 0.06 -24.52 7.79
C SER A 24 -1.18 -24.07 8.61
N ASP A 25 -0.95 -23.51 9.79
CA ASP A 25 -2.01 -23.02 10.67
C ASP A 25 -2.11 -21.49 10.58
N ILE A 26 -3.20 -21.03 9.94
CA ILE A 26 -3.50 -19.61 9.73
C ILE A 26 -4.51 -19.16 10.78
N ASN A 27 -4.01 -18.42 11.77
CA ASN A 27 -4.81 -17.85 12.85
C ASN A 27 -4.49 -16.37 13.06
N ARG A 28 -5.22 -15.69 13.98
CA ARG A 28 -5.00 -14.28 14.28
C ARG A 28 -3.56 -13.93 14.70
N THR A 29 -2.86 -14.84 15.34
CA THR A 29 -1.46 -14.64 15.74
C THR A 29 -0.55 -14.64 14.51
N ALA A 30 -0.77 -15.57 13.58
CA ALA A 30 -0.06 -15.61 12.31
C ALA A 30 -0.36 -14.35 11.47
N GLY A 31 -1.64 -13.95 11.37
CA GLY A 31 -2.07 -12.72 10.71
C GLY A 31 -1.41 -11.48 11.30
N ARG A 32 -1.41 -11.33 12.62
CA ARG A 32 -0.71 -10.24 13.31
C ARG A 32 0.78 -10.17 12.96
N ARG A 33 1.48 -11.31 12.93
CA ARG A 33 2.91 -11.37 12.60
C ARG A 33 3.15 -11.03 11.14
N ALA A 34 2.28 -11.49 10.23
CA ALA A 34 2.36 -11.18 8.81
C ALA A 34 2.18 -9.67 8.54
N ILE A 35 1.18 -9.02 9.16
CA ILE A 35 0.97 -7.58 9.03
C ILE A 35 2.14 -6.79 9.63
N ALA A 36 2.68 -7.21 10.77
CA ALA A 36 3.87 -6.57 11.35
C ALA A 36 5.10 -6.65 10.43
N ALA A 37 5.18 -7.68 9.57
CA ALA A 37 6.25 -7.86 8.57
C ALA A 37 5.91 -7.28 7.18
N ALA A 38 4.68 -6.80 6.96
CA ALA A 38 4.25 -6.28 5.66
C ALA A 38 5.17 -5.18 5.07
N PRO A 39 5.75 -4.25 5.86
CA PRO A 39 6.67 -3.26 5.29
C PRO A 39 7.92 -3.87 4.63
N LEU A 40 8.38 -5.06 5.04
CA LEU A 40 9.47 -5.76 4.36
C LEU A 40 9.08 -6.18 2.93
N THR A 41 7.83 -6.59 2.72
CA THR A 41 7.33 -6.86 1.36
C THR A 41 7.24 -5.58 0.54
N GLY A 42 6.92 -4.45 1.19
CA GLY A 42 6.93 -3.13 0.55
C GLY A 42 8.32 -2.72 0.07
N ILE A 43 9.34 -2.91 0.89
CA ILE A 43 10.73 -2.64 0.51
C ILE A 43 11.14 -3.55 -0.65
N ALA A 44 10.87 -4.84 -0.59
CA ALA A 44 11.20 -5.79 -1.66
C ALA A 44 10.50 -5.45 -2.98
N LEU A 45 9.22 -5.12 -2.94
CA LEU A 45 8.45 -4.69 -4.12
C LEU A 45 8.91 -3.32 -4.64
N GLY A 46 9.32 -2.41 -3.76
CA GLY A 46 9.91 -1.12 -4.16
C GLY A 46 11.26 -1.31 -4.88
N VAL A 47 12.12 -2.20 -4.38
CA VAL A 47 13.37 -2.57 -5.05
C VAL A 47 13.08 -3.25 -6.40
N PHE A 48 12.10 -4.14 -6.47
CA PHE A 48 11.64 -4.74 -7.72
C PHE A 48 11.13 -3.66 -8.70
N ALA A 49 10.35 -2.68 -8.24
CA ALA A 49 9.89 -1.56 -9.05
C ALA A 49 11.05 -0.74 -9.63
N VAL A 50 12.07 -0.45 -8.82
CA VAL A 50 13.29 0.24 -9.28
C VAL A 50 14.04 -0.60 -10.32
N ALA A 51 14.14 -1.91 -10.12
CA ALA A 51 14.77 -2.79 -11.11
C ALA A 51 14.04 -2.81 -12.46
N ILE A 52 12.70 -2.80 -12.46
CA ILE A 52 11.88 -2.70 -13.69
C ILE A 52 12.09 -1.34 -14.37
N LEU A 53 12.01 -0.23 -13.59
CA LEU A 53 12.25 1.13 -14.11
C LEU A 53 13.62 1.24 -14.75
N TRP A 54 14.66 0.80 -14.04
CA TRP A 54 16.03 0.84 -14.50
C TRP A 54 16.23 -0.02 -15.76
N GLY A 55 15.72 -1.26 -15.78
CA GLY A 55 15.81 -2.13 -16.95
C GLY A 55 15.10 -1.53 -18.16
N ALA A 56 13.89 -0.98 -17.97
CA ALA A 56 13.12 -0.37 -19.06
C ALA A 56 13.81 0.88 -19.63
N THR A 57 14.30 1.78 -18.76
CA THR A 57 15.00 2.99 -19.22
C THR A 57 16.37 2.69 -19.82
N SER A 58 17.09 1.65 -19.34
CA SER A 58 18.39 1.22 -19.89
C SER A 58 18.29 0.72 -21.33
N ILE A 59 17.14 0.19 -21.76
CA ILE A 59 16.91 -0.21 -23.14
C ILE A 59 16.32 0.93 -23.99
N GLY A 60 16.26 2.15 -23.46
CA GLY A 60 15.80 3.35 -24.17
C GLY A 60 14.31 3.62 -24.10
N LEU A 61 13.55 2.93 -23.23
CA LEU A 61 12.13 3.25 -23.05
C LEU A 61 11.99 4.60 -22.35
N ASN A 62 11.04 5.40 -22.84
CA ASN A 62 10.72 6.69 -22.21
C ASN A 62 10.37 6.49 -20.72
N PRO A 63 10.89 7.31 -19.79
CA PRO A 63 10.68 7.14 -18.33
C PRO A 63 9.21 7.06 -17.92
N TYR A 64 8.31 7.81 -18.56
CA TYR A 64 6.87 7.75 -18.24
C TYR A 64 6.23 6.41 -18.67
N LEU A 65 6.65 5.88 -19.84
CA LEU A 65 6.22 4.54 -20.25
C LEU A 65 6.81 3.46 -19.31
N ALA A 66 8.06 3.62 -18.88
CA ALA A 66 8.66 2.75 -17.88
C ALA A 66 7.87 2.79 -16.56
N GLY A 67 7.37 3.96 -16.15
CA GLY A 67 6.49 4.11 -14.99
C GLY A 67 5.20 3.29 -15.13
N ILE A 68 4.55 3.33 -16.30
CA ILE A 68 3.34 2.53 -16.58
C ILE A 68 3.65 1.02 -16.48
N VAL A 69 4.74 0.57 -17.10
CA VAL A 69 5.18 -0.83 -17.05
C VAL A 69 5.46 -1.26 -15.60
N THR A 70 6.09 -0.38 -14.81
CA THR A 70 6.41 -0.64 -13.40
C THR A 70 5.17 -0.79 -12.54
N VAL A 71 4.18 0.09 -12.68
CA VAL A 71 2.90 -0.01 -11.95
C VAL A 71 2.16 -1.29 -12.35
N GLY A 72 2.14 -1.63 -13.65
CA GLY A 72 1.60 -2.89 -14.13
C GLY A 72 2.32 -4.11 -13.53
N ALA A 73 3.65 -4.08 -13.45
CA ALA A 73 4.46 -5.14 -12.85
C ALA A 73 4.18 -5.28 -11.33
N LEU A 74 3.99 -4.17 -10.61
CA LEU A 74 3.59 -4.18 -9.20
C LEU A 74 2.20 -4.78 -9.02
N ALA A 75 1.22 -4.41 -9.86
CA ALA A 75 -0.13 -4.97 -9.83
C ALA A 75 -0.08 -6.49 -10.07
N LEU A 76 0.64 -6.97 -11.07
CA LEU A 76 0.86 -8.39 -11.32
C LEU A 76 1.59 -9.07 -10.17
N GLY A 77 2.65 -8.45 -9.64
CA GLY A 77 3.46 -8.95 -8.53
C GLY A 77 2.68 -9.11 -7.21
N THR A 78 1.52 -8.46 -7.11
CA THR A 78 0.61 -8.53 -5.95
C THR A 78 -0.76 -9.15 -6.29
N ARG A 79 -0.90 -9.79 -7.44
CA ARG A 79 -2.17 -10.40 -7.94
C ARG A 79 -3.31 -9.39 -8.07
N GLY A 80 -3.04 -8.11 -8.19
CA GLY A 80 -4.08 -7.07 -8.25
C GLY A 80 -4.87 -6.82 -6.97
N MET A 81 -4.57 -7.50 -5.86
CA MET A 81 -5.38 -7.45 -4.62
C MET A 81 -5.59 -6.03 -4.08
N HIS A 82 -4.56 -5.19 -4.18
CA HIS A 82 -4.64 -3.82 -3.66
C HIS A 82 -5.42 -2.91 -4.61
N VAL A 83 -5.28 -3.18 -5.90
CA VAL A 83 -5.99 -2.49 -6.99
C VAL A 83 -7.49 -2.80 -6.90
N ASP A 84 -7.83 -4.06 -6.69
CA ASP A 84 -9.20 -4.52 -6.43
C ASP A 84 -9.79 -3.84 -5.21
N GLY A 85 -9.09 -3.88 -4.07
CA GLY A 85 -9.52 -3.22 -2.84
C GLY A 85 -9.67 -1.70 -2.96
N LEU A 86 -8.84 -1.01 -3.77
CA LEU A 86 -9.03 0.40 -4.11
C LEU A 86 -10.36 0.61 -4.81
N THR A 87 -10.64 -0.19 -5.83
CA THR A 87 -11.84 -0.11 -6.66
C THR A 87 -13.09 -0.30 -5.81
N ASP A 88 -13.15 -1.41 -5.09
CA ASP A 88 -14.29 -1.80 -4.27
C ASP A 88 -14.58 -0.79 -3.16
N THR A 89 -13.52 -0.30 -2.49
CA THR A 89 -13.67 0.70 -1.44
C THR A 89 -14.22 2.01 -1.98
N VAL A 90 -13.74 2.48 -3.15
CA VAL A 90 -14.21 3.73 -3.74
C VAL A 90 -15.65 3.60 -4.24
N ASP A 91 -16.02 2.49 -4.85
CA ASP A 91 -17.41 2.21 -5.23
C ASP A 91 -18.33 2.13 -4.01
N GLY A 92 -17.89 1.48 -2.93
CA GLY A 92 -18.63 1.44 -1.67
C GLY A 92 -18.79 2.82 -1.01
N LEU A 93 -17.78 3.69 -1.11
CA LEU A 93 -17.85 5.08 -0.62
C LEU A 93 -18.77 5.93 -1.48
N GLY A 94 -18.81 5.70 -2.79
CA GLY A 94 -19.72 6.36 -3.73
C GLY A 94 -21.16 5.90 -3.63
N CYS A 95 -21.44 4.80 -2.93
CA CYS A 95 -22.78 4.26 -2.77
C CYS A 95 -23.60 5.04 -1.75
N TYR A 96 -24.79 5.49 -2.15
CA TYR A 96 -25.78 6.06 -1.22
C TYR A 96 -26.53 4.94 -0.48
N GLY A 97 -26.87 5.18 0.79
CA GLY A 97 -27.68 4.26 1.59
C GLY A 97 -26.95 3.73 2.83
N PRO A 98 -27.52 2.73 3.52
CA PRO A 98 -26.98 2.21 4.76
C PRO A 98 -25.66 1.45 4.56
N PRO A 99 -24.90 1.18 5.65
CA PRO A 99 -23.63 0.44 5.57
C PRO A 99 -23.72 -0.92 4.87
N GLU A 100 -24.84 -1.62 5.04
CA GLU A 100 -25.11 -2.93 4.43
C GLU A 100 -25.06 -2.83 2.90
N ARG A 101 -25.76 -1.81 2.35
CA ARG A 101 -25.79 -1.57 0.90
C ARG A 101 -24.41 -1.24 0.34
N ALA A 102 -23.62 -0.44 1.06
CA ALA A 102 -22.27 -0.13 0.64
C ALA A 102 -21.38 -1.38 0.59
N ARG A 103 -21.52 -2.30 1.59
CA ARG A 103 -20.80 -3.58 1.58
C ARG A 103 -21.26 -4.50 0.45
N GLU A 104 -22.55 -4.52 0.13
CA GLU A 104 -23.06 -5.28 -1.03
C GLU A 104 -22.44 -4.78 -2.34
N VAL A 105 -22.33 -3.46 -2.52
CA VAL A 105 -21.66 -2.87 -3.70
C VAL A 105 -20.21 -3.29 -3.78
N MET A 106 -19.46 -3.25 -2.67
CA MET A 106 -18.07 -3.72 -2.61
C MET A 106 -17.90 -5.18 -3.01
N HIS A 107 -18.90 -6.03 -2.76
CA HIS A 107 -18.83 -7.47 -3.06
C HIS A 107 -19.61 -7.85 -4.34
N SER A 108 -20.04 -6.89 -5.15
CA SER A 108 -20.87 -7.15 -6.34
C SER A 108 -20.12 -7.80 -7.51
N GLY A 109 -18.79 -7.94 -7.42
CA GLY A 109 -17.96 -8.68 -8.38
C GLY A 109 -17.65 -7.92 -9.68
N GLY A 110 -17.94 -6.62 -9.76
CA GLY A 110 -17.62 -5.78 -10.91
C GLY A 110 -17.22 -4.38 -10.51
N ALA A 111 -16.22 -3.78 -11.20
CA ALA A 111 -15.81 -2.41 -10.98
C ALA A 111 -16.92 -1.44 -11.41
N GLY A 112 -17.40 -0.62 -10.49
CA GLY A 112 -18.32 0.46 -10.77
C GLY A 112 -17.61 1.70 -11.33
N PRO A 113 -18.39 2.72 -11.75
CA PRO A 113 -17.82 3.91 -12.38
C PRO A 113 -16.84 4.68 -11.49
N PHE A 114 -17.07 4.73 -10.19
CA PHE A 114 -16.18 5.41 -9.23
C PHE A 114 -14.88 4.64 -9.04
N GLY A 115 -14.96 3.30 -8.92
CA GLY A 115 -13.80 2.44 -8.84
C GLY A 115 -12.92 2.53 -10.09
N VAL A 116 -13.53 2.49 -11.28
CA VAL A 116 -12.81 2.67 -12.55
C VAL A 116 -12.13 4.04 -12.62
N ALA A 117 -12.82 5.12 -12.25
CA ALA A 117 -12.22 6.45 -12.21
C ALA A 117 -11.04 6.52 -11.22
N ALA A 118 -11.20 5.93 -10.04
CA ALA A 118 -10.13 5.84 -9.04
C ALA A 118 -8.91 5.09 -9.57
N LEU A 119 -9.10 3.96 -10.26
CA LEU A 119 -8.00 3.21 -10.90
C LEU A 119 -7.19 4.09 -11.85
N PHE A 120 -7.84 4.76 -12.78
CA PHE A 120 -7.16 5.64 -13.72
C PHE A 120 -6.38 6.75 -13.02
N ILE A 121 -6.98 7.39 -12.00
CA ILE A 121 -6.34 8.49 -11.28
C ILE A 121 -5.17 7.98 -10.46
N PHE A 122 -5.37 6.97 -9.63
CA PHE A 122 -4.32 6.49 -8.70
C PHE A 122 -3.16 5.85 -9.43
N LEU A 123 -3.44 4.87 -10.31
CA LEU A 123 -2.36 4.18 -11.05
C LEU A 123 -1.70 5.11 -12.08
N GLY A 124 -2.46 6.02 -12.69
CA GLY A 124 -1.92 7.05 -13.58
C GLY A 124 -0.97 8.00 -12.85
N LEU A 125 -1.36 8.51 -11.67
CA LEU A 125 -0.50 9.35 -10.84
C LEU A 125 0.76 8.60 -10.38
N GLN A 126 0.65 7.34 -9.97
CA GLN A 126 1.81 6.52 -9.62
C GLN A 126 2.75 6.33 -10.82
N ALA A 127 2.21 5.98 -11.98
CA ALA A 127 2.98 5.74 -13.20
C ALA A 127 3.75 6.98 -13.64
N VAL A 128 3.08 8.13 -13.67
CA VAL A 128 3.71 9.41 -14.02
C VAL A 128 4.76 9.80 -12.98
N SER A 129 4.45 9.68 -11.68
CA SER A 129 5.39 10.03 -10.61
C SER A 129 6.64 9.15 -10.64
N PHE A 130 6.49 7.84 -10.86
CA PHE A 130 7.65 6.93 -11.00
C PHE A 130 8.48 7.28 -12.22
N GLY A 131 7.83 7.68 -13.32
CA GLY A 131 8.53 8.17 -14.51
C GLY A 131 9.30 9.46 -14.26
N VAL A 132 8.72 10.42 -13.52
CA VAL A 132 9.39 11.67 -13.11
C VAL A 132 10.62 11.36 -12.24
N LEU A 133 10.46 10.52 -11.21
CA LEU A 133 11.56 10.09 -10.33
C LEU A 133 12.69 9.39 -11.10
N ALA A 134 12.34 8.60 -12.13
CA ALA A 134 13.33 7.92 -12.98
C ALA A 134 14.04 8.88 -13.94
N ALA A 135 13.33 9.90 -14.46
CA ALA A 135 13.88 10.88 -15.40
C ALA A 135 14.92 11.82 -14.76
N ALA A 136 14.89 11.96 -13.45
CA ALA A 136 15.81 12.83 -12.72
C ALA A 136 17.24 12.30 -12.61
N ASP A 137 17.52 11.08 -13.08
CA ASP A 137 18.84 10.44 -13.20
C ASP A 137 19.68 10.47 -11.91
N SER A 138 19.01 10.40 -10.76
CA SER A 138 19.64 10.39 -9.44
C SER A 138 19.30 9.12 -8.67
N PRO A 139 20.29 8.37 -8.17
CA PRO A 139 20.04 7.15 -7.37
C PRO A 139 19.18 7.42 -6.13
N THR A 140 19.29 8.59 -5.53
CA THR A 140 18.49 8.99 -4.35
C THR A 140 17.02 9.19 -4.72
N GLN A 141 16.73 9.75 -5.88
CA GLN A 141 15.35 9.94 -6.36
C GLN A 141 14.72 8.61 -6.76
N TRP A 142 15.49 7.69 -7.33
CA TRP A 142 15.05 6.32 -7.58
C TRP A 142 14.67 5.60 -6.28
N ALA A 143 15.42 5.83 -5.19
CA ALA A 143 15.05 5.31 -3.87
C ALA A 143 13.70 5.86 -3.37
N GLY A 144 13.23 7.00 -3.89
CA GLY A 144 11.90 7.54 -3.63
C GLY A 144 10.77 6.58 -4.01
N VAL A 145 10.97 5.77 -5.07
CA VAL A 145 10.02 4.72 -5.45
C VAL A 145 9.93 3.65 -4.36
N VAL A 146 11.07 3.25 -3.79
CA VAL A 146 11.11 2.29 -2.67
C VAL A 146 10.38 2.86 -1.46
N VAL A 147 10.64 4.13 -1.12
CA VAL A 147 9.98 4.83 0.00
C VAL A 147 8.47 4.87 -0.22
N ALA A 148 7.99 5.22 -1.42
CA ALA A 148 6.56 5.29 -1.71
C ALA A 148 5.88 3.93 -1.56
N VAL A 149 6.45 2.87 -2.15
CA VAL A 149 5.90 1.51 -2.08
C VAL A 149 5.94 0.96 -0.65
N ALA A 150 7.00 1.23 0.11
CA ALA A 150 7.11 0.84 1.52
C ALA A 150 6.09 1.59 2.40
N ALA A 151 5.87 2.89 2.17
CA ALA A 151 4.91 3.71 2.91
C ALA A 151 3.50 3.12 2.86
N GLY A 152 3.07 2.60 1.70
CA GLY A 152 1.78 1.92 1.57
C GLY A 152 1.64 0.72 2.53
N ARG A 153 2.70 -0.05 2.75
CA ARG A 153 2.66 -1.19 3.68
C ARG A 153 2.73 -0.75 5.13
N VAL A 154 3.39 0.36 5.42
CA VAL A 154 3.34 0.99 6.76
C VAL A 154 1.91 1.47 7.05
N ALA A 155 1.19 2.04 6.07
CA ALA A 155 -0.22 2.41 6.22
C ALA A 155 -1.12 1.22 6.59
N VAL A 156 -0.84 0.02 6.03
CA VAL A 156 -1.56 -1.22 6.40
C VAL A 156 -1.34 -1.59 7.87
N VAL A 157 -0.13 -1.41 8.41
CA VAL A 157 0.14 -1.60 9.85
C VAL A 157 -0.70 -0.65 10.70
N PHE A 158 -0.81 0.63 10.29
CA PHE A 158 -1.68 1.62 10.95
C PHE A 158 -3.16 1.25 10.85
N ALA A 159 -3.62 0.75 9.71
CA ALA A 159 -5.01 0.37 9.51
C ALA A 159 -5.41 -0.80 10.42
N CYS A 160 -4.50 -1.74 10.66
CA CYS A 160 -4.72 -2.90 11.53
C CYS A 160 -4.47 -2.62 13.03
N ARG A 161 -4.28 -1.35 13.45
CA ARG A 161 -4.00 -1.01 14.85
C ARG A 161 -5.12 -1.40 15.79
N ARG A 162 -4.76 -1.60 17.06
CA ARG A 162 -5.72 -1.88 18.13
C ARG A 162 -6.81 -0.81 18.21
N GLY A 163 -8.03 -1.24 18.50
CA GLY A 163 -9.22 -0.39 18.53
C GLY A 163 -9.94 -0.22 17.17
N ILE A 164 -9.44 -0.86 16.10
CA ILE A 164 -10.12 -0.88 14.79
C ILE A 164 -10.78 -2.24 14.60
N PRO A 165 -12.13 -2.35 14.71
CA PRO A 165 -12.83 -3.62 14.58
C PRO A 165 -12.83 -4.13 13.14
N ALA A 166 -12.95 -5.44 12.95
CA ALA A 166 -13.23 -6.04 11.65
C ALA A 166 -14.69 -5.80 11.24
N SER A 167 -14.96 -5.68 9.94
CA SER A 167 -16.32 -5.53 9.39
C SER A 167 -17.11 -6.85 9.36
N SER A 168 -16.41 -7.99 9.52
CA SER A 168 -16.97 -9.34 9.51
C SER A 168 -16.22 -10.24 10.49
N THR A 169 -16.84 -11.33 10.92
CA THR A 169 -16.22 -12.38 11.74
C THR A 169 -15.37 -13.36 10.94
N THR A 170 -15.44 -13.29 9.61
CA THR A 170 -14.72 -14.17 8.67
C THR A 170 -13.90 -13.35 7.68
N GLY A 171 -13.03 -14.03 6.93
CA GLY A 171 -12.21 -13.41 5.89
C GLY A 171 -10.94 -12.74 6.42
N PHE A 172 -10.23 -12.03 5.52
CA PHE A 172 -8.93 -11.45 5.81
C PHE A 172 -8.98 -10.39 6.92
N GLY A 173 -9.99 -9.51 6.88
CA GLY A 173 -10.18 -8.49 7.92
C GLY A 173 -10.29 -9.07 9.33
N ALA A 174 -11.00 -10.20 9.50
CA ALA A 174 -11.14 -10.87 10.78
C ALA A 174 -9.81 -11.38 11.34
N LEU A 175 -8.87 -11.76 10.48
CA LEU A 175 -7.53 -12.23 10.87
C LEU A 175 -6.60 -11.11 11.32
N VAL A 176 -6.75 -9.90 10.75
CA VAL A 176 -5.72 -8.86 10.87
C VAL A 176 -6.18 -7.58 11.57
N ALA A 177 -7.49 -7.27 11.59
CA ALA A 177 -8.03 -6.10 12.30
C ALA A 177 -7.73 -6.19 13.80
N ASP A 178 -7.57 -5.03 14.46
CA ASP A 178 -7.30 -4.92 15.90
C ASP A 178 -6.04 -5.67 16.38
N SER A 179 -5.11 -5.95 15.48
CA SER A 179 -3.98 -6.84 15.78
C SER A 179 -2.68 -6.09 16.12
N GLN A 180 -2.47 -4.87 15.62
CA GLN A 180 -1.20 -4.17 15.72
C GLN A 180 -1.17 -3.21 16.91
N PRO A 181 -0.18 -3.34 17.82
CA PRO A 181 0.03 -2.35 18.85
C PRO A 181 0.60 -1.06 18.24
N TRP A 182 0.35 0.09 18.88
CA TRP A 182 0.80 1.40 18.36
C TRP A 182 2.31 1.47 18.12
N TRP A 183 3.12 0.81 18.95
CA TRP A 183 4.58 0.81 18.80
C TRP A 183 5.05 0.08 17.55
N ALA A 184 4.28 -0.89 17.01
CA ALA A 184 4.63 -1.58 15.77
C ALA A 184 4.54 -0.61 14.59
N ALA A 185 3.52 0.25 14.55
CA ALA A 185 3.40 1.31 13.55
C ALA A 185 4.54 2.33 13.72
N ALA A 186 4.84 2.76 14.95
CA ALA A 186 5.93 3.70 15.24
C ALA A 186 7.30 3.14 14.81
N ALA A 187 7.56 1.85 15.08
CA ALA A 187 8.80 1.17 14.72
C ALA A 187 9.06 1.13 13.20
N TRP A 188 8.01 1.13 12.38
CA TRP A 188 8.14 1.21 10.93
C TRP A 188 8.12 2.64 10.40
N THR A 189 7.41 3.55 11.08
CA THR A 189 7.37 4.97 10.68
C THR A 189 8.74 5.63 10.86
N ALA A 190 9.45 5.37 11.94
CA ALA A 190 10.74 5.97 12.19
C ALA A 190 11.79 5.68 11.08
N PRO A 191 12.05 4.42 10.67
CA PRO A 191 12.97 4.16 9.57
C PRO A 191 12.43 4.65 8.21
N LEU A 192 11.10 4.66 7.97
CA LEU A 192 10.51 5.22 6.77
C LEU A 192 10.80 6.72 6.66
N LEU A 193 10.57 7.49 7.73
CA LEU A 193 10.86 8.92 7.76
C LEU A 193 12.36 9.19 7.63
N ALA A 194 13.21 8.41 8.30
CA ALA A 194 14.66 8.52 8.17
C ALA A 194 15.15 8.27 6.74
N ALA A 195 14.65 7.22 6.09
CA ALA A 195 14.97 6.93 4.69
C ALA A 195 14.48 8.04 3.74
N SER A 196 13.31 8.61 4.02
CA SER A 196 12.73 9.66 3.18
C SER A 196 13.50 11.00 3.22
N VAL A 197 14.37 11.22 4.21
CA VAL A 197 15.29 12.38 4.25
C VAL A 197 16.23 12.39 3.04
N LEU A 198 16.59 11.21 2.53
CA LEU A 198 17.62 11.04 1.50
C LEU A 198 17.10 11.08 0.06
N VAL A 199 15.78 11.12 -0.14
CA VAL A 199 15.16 10.93 -1.46
C VAL A 199 14.71 12.23 -2.14
N THR A 200 14.95 13.37 -1.54
CA THR A 200 14.67 14.70 -2.09
C THR A 200 15.83 15.66 -1.74
N ASP A 201 16.04 16.67 -2.57
CA ASP A 201 17.08 17.68 -2.31
C ASP A 201 16.80 18.51 -1.04
N ARG A 202 15.54 18.58 -0.64
CA ARG A 202 15.09 19.24 0.59
C ARG A 202 14.89 18.20 1.69
N TRP A 203 15.83 18.11 2.62
CA TRP A 203 15.85 17.10 3.69
C TRP A 203 14.54 16.92 4.47
N TRP A 204 13.72 17.97 4.59
CA TRP A 204 12.43 17.96 5.30
C TRP A 204 11.26 17.49 4.44
N LEU A 205 11.36 17.58 3.11
CA LEU A 205 10.22 17.35 2.20
C LEU A 205 9.80 15.87 2.18
N GLY A 206 10.76 14.95 2.04
CA GLY A 206 10.47 13.53 2.06
C GLY A 206 9.74 13.08 3.34
N PRO A 207 10.27 13.39 4.54
CA PRO A 207 9.59 13.12 5.81
C PRO A 207 8.21 13.75 5.92
N LEU A 208 8.04 14.99 5.49
CA LEU A 208 6.74 15.67 5.50
C LEU A 208 5.73 14.95 4.61
N VAL A 209 6.13 14.62 3.38
CA VAL A 209 5.28 13.91 2.42
C VAL A 209 4.84 12.55 2.98
N ALA A 210 5.79 11.76 3.49
CA ALA A 210 5.48 10.45 4.06
C ALA A 210 4.55 10.56 5.30
N ALA A 211 4.79 11.55 6.18
CA ALA A 211 3.94 11.78 7.35
C ALA A 211 2.52 12.22 6.96
N VAL A 212 2.39 13.13 5.99
CA VAL A 212 1.09 13.59 5.46
C VAL A 212 0.33 12.44 4.80
N ALA A 213 1.01 11.62 3.98
CA ALA A 213 0.41 10.46 3.33
C ALA A 213 -0.15 9.46 4.36
N LEU A 214 0.63 9.13 5.39
CA LEU A 214 0.18 8.25 6.48
C LEU A 214 -0.98 8.86 7.27
N LEU A 215 -0.95 10.17 7.55
CA LEU A 215 -2.03 10.86 8.26
C LEU A 215 -3.34 10.82 7.46
N ILE A 216 -3.29 11.15 6.17
CA ILE A 216 -4.45 11.09 5.27
C ILE A 216 -4.99 9.66 5.23
N SER A 217 -4.12 8.67 5.08
CA SER A 217 -4.52 7.26 5.10
C SER A 217 -5.25 6.88 6.40
N VAL A 218 -4.72 7.29 7.57
CA VAL A 218 -5.37 7.05 8.87
C VAL A 218 -6.76 7.69 8.95
N VAL A 219 -6.91 8.92 8.44
CA VAL A 219 -8.21 9.62 8.40
C VAL A 219 -9.20 8.90 7.47
N CYS A 220 -8.75 8.54 6.27
CA CYS A 220 -9.58 7.83 5.29
C CYS A 220 -9.98 6.42 5.80
N VAL A 221 -9.05 5.66 6.38
CA VAL A 221 -9.38 4.36 6.99
C VAL A 221 -10.41 4.52 8.11
N ARG A 222 -10.29 5.54 8.98
CA ARG A 222 -11.31 5.80 10.00
C ARG A 222 -12.68 6.10 9.40
N HIS A 223 -12.71 6.84 8.28
CA HIS A 223 -13.94 7.10 7.56
C HIS A 223 -14.54 5.80 6.99
N CYS A 224 -13.74 4.97 6.31
CA CYS A 224 -14.16 3.67 5.79
C CYS A 224 -14.69 2.74 6.89
N VAL A 225 -13.97 2.65 8.03
CA VAL A 225 -14.40 1.84 9.18
C VAL A 225 -15.78 2.27 9.70
N ARG A 226 -16.05 3.58 9.79
CA ARG A 226 -17.38 4.08 10.18
C ARG A 226 -18.42 3.78 9.11
N ARG A 227 -18.05 3.93 7.82
CA ARG A 227 -18.96 3.76 6.68
C ARG A 227 -19.34 2.30 6.46
N PHE A 228 -18.41 1.38 6.66
CA PHE A 228 -18.59 -0.04 6.37
C PHE A 228 -18.80 -0.92 7.62
N GLY A 229 -18.77 -0.31 8.82
CA GLY A 229 -18.94 -1.01 10.07
C GLY A 229 -17.69 -1.77 10.57
N GLY A 230 -16.53 -1.56 9.95
CA GLY A 230 -15.26 -2.17 10.33
C GLY A 230 -14.25 -2.25 9.19
N LEU A 231 -13.09 -2.84 9.48
CA LEU A 231 -11.99 -3.05 8.55
C LEU A 231 -12.15 -4.37 7.80
N ASN A 232 -11.94 -4.34 6.46
CA ASN A 232 -11.82 -5.51 5.60
C ASN A 232 -10.55 -5.44 4.73
N GLY A 233 -10.35 -6.42 3.85
CA GLY A 233 -9.21 -6.50 2.94
C GLY A 233 -9.17 -5.33 1.95
N ASP A 234 -10.32 -4.91 1.47
CA ASP A 234 -10.45 -3.88 0.44
C ASP A 234 -10.03 -2.50 0.98
N VAL A 235 -10.47 -2.17 2.20
CA VAL A 235 -10.02 -0.95 2.89
C VAL A 235 -8.51 -0.95 3.12
N LEU A 236 -7.88 -2.12 3.33
CA LEU A 236 -6.42 -2.22 3.41
C LEU A 236 -5.75 -1.96 2.05
N GLY A 237 -6.30 -2.50 0.96
CA GLY A 237 -5.85 -2.23 -0.40
C GLY A 237 -5.97 -0.75 -0.75
N PHE A 238 -7.10 -0.13 -0.46
CA PHE A 238 -7.33 1.30 -0.61
C PHE A 238 -6.32 2.14 0.19
N ALA A 239 -6.12 1.84 1.47
CA ALA A 239 -5.18 2.57 2.32
C ALA A 239 -3.75 2.50 1.79
N LEU A 240 -3.37 1.34 1.26
CA LEU A 240 -2.07 1.09 0.64
C LEU A 240 -1.90 1.94 -0.60
N GLU A 241 -2.81 1.84 -1.58
CA GLU A 241 -2.71 2.54 -2.86
C GLU A 241 -2.79 4.06 -2.68
N LEU A 242 -3.66 4.53 -1.78
CA LEU A 242 -3.75 5.95 -1.41
C LEU A 242 -2.40 6.48 -0.90
N THR A 243 -1.75 5.73 0.00
CA THR A 243 -0.49 6.14 0.60
C THR A 243 0.65 6.11 -0.41
N VAL A 244 0.74 5.06 -1.25
CA VAL A 244 1.72 4.98 -2.35
C VAL A 244 1.56 6.19 -3.27
N THR A 245 0.33 6.47 -3.71
CA THR A 245 0.04 7.57 -4.63
C THR A 245 0.42 8.92 -4.06
N ILE A 246 -0.03 9.25 -2.84
CA ILE A 246 0.29 10.54 -2.21
C ILE A 246 1.81 10.68 -2.00
N THR A 247 2.48 9.61 -1.57
CA THR A 247 3.93 9.64 -1.36
C THR A 247 4.65 9.82 -2.68
N ALA A 248 4.32 9.05 -3.71
CA ALA A 248 4.96 9.15 -5.02
C ALA A 248 4.81 10.56 -5.62
N VAL A 249 3.57 11.09 -5.64
CA VAL A 249 3.30 12.46 -6.14
C VAL A 249 4.03 13.51 -5.32
N GLY A 250 3.97 13.42 -3.99
CA GLY A 250 4.63 14.40 -3.11
C GLY A 250 6.16 14.44 -3.26
N LEU A 251 6.78 13.30 -3.53
CA LEU A 251 8.23 13.24 -3.75
C LEU A 251 8.65 13.92 -5.06
N THR A 252 7.77 14.05 -6.06
CA THR A 252 8.08 14.79 -7.29
C THR A 252 8.20 16.30 -7.08
N LEU A 253 7.71 16.85 -5.97
CA LEU A 253 7.85 18.28 -5.64
C LEU A 253 9.28 18.69 -5.25
N GLY A 254 10.15 17.72 -5.04
CA GLY A 254 11.55 17.92 -4.64
C GLY A 254 12.57 17.71 -5.76
N ILE A 255 12.10 17.68 -7.02
CA ILE A 255 12.91 17.47 -8.22
C ILE A 255 13.03 18.77 -8.97
#